data_26303fdb58443e851ee611b5d49d1dfa
#
_entry.id   26303fdb58443e851ee611b5d49d1dfa
#
_cell.length_a   1.000
_cell.length_b   1.000
_cell.length_c   1.000
_cell.angle_alpha   90.00
_cell.angle_beta   90.00
_cell.angle_gamma   90.00
#
_symmetry.space_group_name_H-M   'P 1'
#
loop_
_entity.id
_entity.type
_entity.pdbx_description
1 polymer ?
#
loop_
_entity_poly.entity_id
_entity_poly.type
_entity_poly.pdbx_seq_one_letter_code
_entity_poly.pdbx_strand_id
1 'polypeptide(L)'
;VGELELILDRGSLSLYEDLYPKYATSQRIKDALAPFRATYNFTPSTTVSGYIVIPSDSNYLNLLDVQTTFQISNTTGYAPVTMVNEDERANRLNSQIDPVTVTSPIGEIIAPRFIRLYPTAAPGYTGTVTYFRRPVKPVFGYSVISGRVIVYNEATSTQLEWSESWVNVVLMKALSSIGINLSSQEIQQYAELKTQSNYQTVNMV
;
A
#
# COMPACT_ATOMS: atom_id res chain seq x y z
N VAL A 1 -9.63 21.33 13.41
CA VAL A 1 -8.99 20.88 12.15
C VAL A 1 -8.32 19.54 12.38
N GLY A 2 -7.43 19.39 13.36
CA GLY A 2 -6.68 18.15 13.59
C GLY A 2 -7.53 16.89 13.85
N GLU A 3 -8.71 17.05 14.47
CA GLU A 3 -9.64 15.92 14.68
C GLU A 3 -10.23 15.43 13.37
N LEU A 4 -10.60 16.32 12.46
CA LEU A 4 -11.11 15.96 11.14
C LEU A 4 -10.05 15.21 10.32
N GLU A 5 -8.81 15.67 10.35
CA GLU A 5 -7.68 15.01 9.68
C GLU A 5 -7.46 13.59 10.21
N LEU A 6 -7.56 13.41 11.54
CA LEU A 6 -7.43 12.09 12.17
C LEU A 6 -8.58 11.15 11.78
N ILE A 7 -9.79 11.67 11.69
CA ILE A 7 -10.98 10.91 11.27
C ILE A 7 -10.86 10.47 9.82
N LEU A 8 -10.42 11.36 8.94
CA LEU A 8 -10.19 11.06 7.52
C LEU A 8 -9.03 10.04 7.34
N ASP A 9 -7.95 10.16 8.11
CA ASP A 9 -6.85 9.19 8.09
C ASP A 9 -7.34 7.79 8.50
N ARG A 10 -8.15 7.69 9.56
CA ARG A 10 -8.77 6.42 9.99
C ARG A 10 -9.72 5.85 8.94
N GLY A 11 -10.55 6.67 8.32
CA GLY A 11 -11.44 6.26 7.23
C GLY A 11 -10.67 5.73 6.02
N SER A 12 -9.58 6.42 5.65
CA SER A 12 -8.68 6.01 4.58
C SER A 12 -8.01 4.67 4.87
N LEU A 13 -7.48 4.48 6.08
CA LEU A 13 -6.84 3.24 6.48
C LEU A 13 -7.84 2.08 6.56
N SER A 14 -9.03 2.32 7.11
CA SER A 14 -10.10 1.31 7.17
C SER A 14 -10.55 0.87 5.76
N LEU A 15 -10.62 1.78 4.80
CA LEU A 15 -10.92 1.42 3.42
C LEU A 15 -9.80 0.57 2.81
N TYR A 16 -8.54 0.94 3.05
CA TYR A 16 -7.41 0.15 2.61
C TYR A 16 -7.46 -1.29 3.16
N GLU A 17 -7.71 -1.45 4.45
CA GLU A 17 -7.80 -2.76 5.11
C GLU A 17 -8.93 -3.63 4.55
N ASP A 18 -10.05 -3.05 4.15
CA ASP A 18 -11.17 -3.77 3.53
C ASP A 18 -10.87 -4.20 2.08
N LEU A 19 -10.09 -3.40 1.35
CA LEU A 19 -9.80 -3.66 -0.06
C LEU A 19 -8.59 -4.59 -0.25
N TYR A 20 -7.60 -4.50 0.62
CA TYR A 20 -6.36 -5.26 0.49
C TYR A 20 -6.55 -6.78 0.36
N PRO A 21 -7.38 -7.46 1.16
CA PRO A 21 -7.62 -8.90 1.01
C PRO A 21 -8.19 -9.30 -0.35
N LYS A 22 -8.85 -8.36 -1.03
CA LYS A 22 -9.50 -8.57 -2.33
C LYS A 22 -8.62 -8.12 -3.52
N TYR A 23 -7.41 -7.66 -3.24
CA TYR A 23 -6.49 -7.13 -4.27
C TYR A 23 -6.21 -8.13 -5.39
N ALA A 24 -6.00 -9.41 -5.05
CA ALA A 24 -5.69 -10.44 -6.04
C ALA A 24 -6.85 -10.75 -7.01
N THR A 25 -8.09 -10.51 -6.59
CA THR A 25 -9.29 -11.01 -7.27
C THR A 25 -9.99 -10.00 -8.19
N SER A 26 -9.72 -8.70 -8.04
CA SER A 26 -10.45 -7.65 -8.75
C SER A 26 -9.53 -6.59 -9.34
N GLN A 27 -9.65 -6.36 -10.66
CA GLN A 27 -8.91 -5.28 -11.33
C GLN A 27 -9.30 -3.90 -10.78
N ARG A 28 -10.58 -3.67 -10.53
CA ARG A 28 -11.08 -2.40 -9.95
C ARG A 28 -10.40 -2.09 -8.60
N ILE A 29 -10.14 -3.11 -7.79
CA ILE A 29 -9.45 -2.95 -6.50
C ILE A 29 -7.96 -2.70 -6.72
N LYS A 30 -7.35 -3.36 -7.70
CA LYS A 30 -5.96 -3.09 -8.09
C LYS A 30 -5.76 -1.64 -8.49
N ASP A 31 -6.69 -1.10 -9.29
CA ASP A 31 -6.67 0.30 -9.73
C ASP A 31 -6.88 1.26 -8.54
N ALA A 32 -7.78 0.91 -7.61
CA ALA A 32 -8.03 1.71 -6.40
C ALA A 32 -6.80 1.78 -5.47
N LEU A 33 -6.05 0.69 -5.35
CA LEU A 33 -4.86 0.60 -4.50
C LEU A 33 -3.56 0.99 -5.21
N ALA A 34 -3.60 1.24 -6.52
CA ALA A 34 -2.42 1.61 -7.32
C ALA A 34 -1.64 2.82 -6.76
N PRO A 35 -2.27 3.90 -6.24
CA PRO A 35 -1.55 5.04 -5.66
C PRO A 35 -0.70 4.70 -4.44
N PHE A 36 -1.02 3.62 -3.74
CA PHE A 36 -0.32 3.19 -2.53
C PHE A 36 0.79 2.17 -2.80
N ARG A 37 0.91 1.72 -4.06
CA ARG A 37 1.99 0.83 -4.47
C ARG A 37 3.30 1.61 -4.56
N ALA A 38 4.31 1.11 -3.88
CA ALA A 38 5.66 1.66 -3.88
C ALA A 38 6.70 0.58 -4.17
N THR A 39 7.87 1.01 -4.61
CA THR A 39 9.00 0.14 -4.90
C THR A 39 10.23 0.62 -4.16
N TYR A 40 11.02 -0.31 -3.67
CA TYR A 40 12.33 -0.06 -3.08
C TYR A 40 13.38 -0.91 -3.78
N ASN A 41 14.39 -0.26 -4.35
CA ASN A 41 15.52 -0.94 -4.96
C ASN A 41 16.60 -1.19 -3.91
N PHE A 42 16.94 -2.44 -3.68
CA PHE A 42 18.00 -2.81 -2.78
C PHE A 42 19.28 -3.18 -3.53
N THR A 43 20.39 -2.90 -2.90
CA THR A 43 21.73 -3.21 -3.39
C THR A 43 22.52 -3.93 -2.29
N PRO A 44 23.68 -4.54 -2.58
CA PRO A 44 24.50 -5.17 -1.55
C PRO A 44 24.87 -4.23 -0.40
N SER A 45 25.02 -2.95 -0.67
CA SER A 45 25.31 -1.93 0.35
C SER A 45 24.14 -1.59 1.25
N THR A 46 22.89 -1.87 0.82
CA THR A 46 21.67 -1.64 1.60
C THR A 46 21.20 -2.91 2.31
N THR A 47 21.85 -4.05 2.06
CA THR A 47 21.58 -5.29 2.80
C THR A 47 22.49 -5.37 4.02
N VAL A 48 21.90 -5.60 5.17
CA VAL A 48 22.64 -5.79 6.43
C VAL A 48 22.64 -7.27 6.77
N SER A 49 23.80 -7.92 6.75
CA SER A 49 23.94 -9.35 7.12
C SER A 49 23.00 -10.31 6.35
N GLY A 50 22.76 -10.03 5.05
CA GLY A 50 21.85 -10.84 4.22
C GLY A 50 20.38 -10.49 4.35
N TYR A 51 20.04 -9.41 5.03
CA TYR A 51 18.69 -8.89 5.13
C TYR A 51 18.47 -7.70 4.22
N ILE A 52 17.36 -7.68 3.52
CA ILE A 52 16.83 -6.46 2.91
C ILE A 52 16.11 -5.69 4.00
N VAL A 53 16.49 -4.44 4.19
CA VAL A 53 15.84 -3.53 5.15
C VAL A 53 15.11 -2.45 4.37
N ILE A 54 13.79 -2.49 4.36
CA ILE A 54 12.96 -1.43 3.77
C ILE A 54 13.05 -0.20 4.69
N PRO A 55 13.36 1.01 4.16
CA PRO A 55 13.54 2.20 4.97
C PRO A 55 12.36 2.51 5.90
N SER A 56 12.62 3.10 7.05
CA SER A 56 11.59 3.41 8.06
C SER A 56 10.61 4.50 7.62
N ASP A 57 11.06 5.40 6.78
CA ASP A 57 10.28 6.48 6.18
C ASP A 57 9.40 6.04 5.00
N SER A 58 9.54 4.78 4.57
CA SER A 58 8.77 4.23 3.44
C SER A 58 7.27 4.03 3.73
N ASN A 59 6.84 4.18 4.98
CA ASN A 59 5.46 3.90 5.41
C ASN A 59 4.94 2.51 4.99
N TYR A 60 5.83 1.52 4.99
CA TYR A 60 5.54 0.14 4.60
C TYR A 60 4.37 -0.46 5.40
N LEU A 61 3.44 -1.09 4.70
CA LEU A 61 2.33 -1.86 5.27
C LEU A 61 2.41 -3.34 4.90
N ASN A 62 2.31 -3.65 3.62
CA ASN A 62 2.20 -5.02 3.14
C ASN A 62 3.15 -5.28 1.98
N LEU A 63 3.85 -6.40 2.02
CA LEU A 63 4.67 -6.88 0.92
C LEU A 63 3.79 -7.36 -0.24
N LEU A 64 4.16 -7.01 -1.46
CA LEU A 64 3.53 -7.53 -2.68
C LEU A 64 4.44 -8.52 -3.38
N ASP A 65 5.67 -8.14 -3.68
CA ASP A 65 6.59 -8.92 -4.48
C ASP A 65 8.03 -8.55 -4.17
N VAL A 66 8.93 -9.52 -4.31
CA VAL A 66 10.37 -9.31 -4.25
C VAL A 66 10.98 -9.96 -5.48
N GLN A 67 11.78 -9.19 -6.19
CA GLN A 67 12.54 -9.68 -7.36
C GLN A 67 14.02 -9.42 -7.12
N THR A 68 14.82 -10.42 -7.42
CA THR A 68 16.29 -10.31 -7.42
C THR A 68 16.81 -10.28 -8.84
N THR A 69 17.91 -9.61 -9.04
CA THR A 69 18.69 -9.67 -10.28
C THR A 69 19.90 -10.57 -10.08
N PHE A 70 20.21 -11.36 -11.07
CA PHE A 70 21.41 -12.19 -11.10
C PHE A 70 22.13 -12.04 -12.44
N GLN A 71 23.41 -12.34 -12.46
CA GLN A 71 24.19 -12.35 -13.69
C GLN A 71 24.68 -13.76 -14.00
N ILE A 72 24.40 -14.22 -15.22
CA ILE A 72 24.97 -15.45 -15.79
C ILE A 72 25.61 -15.07 -17.11
N SER A 73 26.93 -15.30 -17.23
CA SER A 73 27.67 -15.09 -18.48
C SER A 73 27.40 -13.72 -19.13
N ASN A 74 27.49 -12.64 -18.37
CA ASN A 74 27.22 -11.25 -18.80
C ASN A 74 25.76 -10.94 -19.17
N THR A 75 24.81 -11.81 -18.90
CA THR A 75 23.39 -11.56 -19.09
C THR A 75 22.73 -11.32 -17.72
N THR A 76 22.06 -10.19 -17.57
CA THR A 76 21.27 -9.90 -16.37
C THR A 76 19.92 -10.61 -16.49
N GLY A 77 19.62 -11.50 -15.55
CA GLY A 77 18.33 -12.13 -15.39
C GLY A 77 17.59 -11.58 -14.17
N TYR A 78 16.28 -11.81 -14.13
CA TYR A 78 15.43 -11.48 -13.00
C TYR A 78 14.80 -12.76 -12.45
N ALA A 79 14.85 -12.93 -11.14
CA ALA A 79 14.22 -14.06 -10.48
C ALA A 79 13.21 -13.55 -9.44
N PRO A 80 11.94 -14.02 -9.51
CA PRO A 80 10.99 -13.78 -8.44
C PRO A 80 11.45 -14.52 -7.18
N VAL A 81 11.32 -13.89 -6.03
CA VAL A 81 11.62 -14.50 -4.74
C VAL A 81 10.37 -15.18 -4.22
N THR A 82 10.42 -16.48 -4.00
CA THR A 82 9.33 -17.19 -3.38
C THR A 82 9.33 -16.93 -1.88
N MET A 83 8.30 -16.27 -1.37
CA MET A 83 8.16 -16.02 0.06
C MET A 83 7.71 -17.30 0.77
N VAL A 84 8.42 -17.67 1.81
CA VAL A 84 8.19 -18.90 2.60
C VAL A 84 8.07 -18.57 4.08
N ASN A 85 7.37 -19.42 4.81
CA ASN A 85 7.36 -19.41 6.27
C ASN A 85 8.55 -20.19 6.85
N GLU A 86 8.71 -20.20 8.15
CA GLU A 86 9.85 -20.84 8.83
C GLU A 86 9.92 -22.35 8.57
N ASP A 87 8.79 -23.04 8.57
CA ASP A 87 8.71 -24.50 8.32
C ASP A 87 9.04 -24.83 6.88
N GLU A 88 8.50 -24.07 5.94
CA GLU A 88 8.80 -24.23 4.52
C GLU A 88 10.26 -23.92 4.20
N ARG A 89 10.84 -22.92 4.87
CA ARG A 89 12.25 -22.57 4.71
C ARG A 89 13.15 -23.76 4.98
N ALA A 90 12.95 -24.44 6.12
CA ALA A 90 13.77 -25.60 6.50
C ALA A 90 13.67 -26.72 5.44
N ASN A 91 12.47 -27.00 4.96
CA ASN A 91 12.23 -28.01 3.94
C ASN A 91 12.86 -27.60 2.59
N ARG A 92 12.73 -26.33 2.17
CA ARG A 92 13.28 -25.84 0.90
C ARG A 92 14.81 -25.81 0.91
N LEU A 93 15.43 -25.41 2.02
CA LEU A 93 16.91 -25.38 2.15
C LEU A 93 17.54 -26.79 2.07
N ASN A 94 16.80 -27.83 2.49
CA ASN A 94 17.25 -29.22 2.46
C ASN A 94 16.78 -29.99 1.22
N SER A 95 16.02 -29.35 0.32
CA SER A 95 15.48 -30.02 -0.87
C SER A 95 16.56 -30.30 -1.90
N GLN A 96 16.65 -31.53 -2.34
CA GLN A 96 17.48 -31.93 -3.47
C GLN A 96 16.76 -31.84 -4.83
N ILE A 97 15.43 -31.83 -4.80
CA ILE A 97 14.59 -31.78 -6.00
C ILE A 97 14.45 -30.34 -6.50
N ASP A 98 14.31 -29.38 -5.58
CA ASP A 98 14.14 -27.97 -5.89
C ASP A 98 15.07 -27.14 -4.98
N PRO A 99 16.37 -27.16 -5.29
CA PRO A 99 17.37 -26.48 -4.46
C PRO A 99 17.24 -24.96 -4.55
N VAL A 100 17.46 -24.30 -3.43
CA VAL A 100 17.51 -22.86 -3.38
C VAL A 100 18.78 -22.35 -4.09
N THR A 101 18.59 -21.58 -5.15
CA THR A 101 19.66 -21.06 -5.99
C THR A 101 19.46 -19.55 -6.26
N VAL A 102 20.45 -18.92 -6.89
CA VAL A 102 20.34 -17.50 -7.29
C VAL A 102 19.23 -17.27 -8.33
N THR A 103 18.87 -18.30 -9.09
CA THR A 103 17.78 -18.26 -10.07
C THR A 103 16.42 -18.70 -9.51
N SER A 104 16.43 -19.33 -8.34
CA SER A 104 15.22 -19.74 -7.60
C SER A 104 15.41 -19.37 -6.11
N PRO A 105 15.50 -18.08 -5.80
CA PRO A 105 15.70 -17.62 -4.44
C PRO A 105 14.41 -17.75 -3.62
N ILE A 106 14.58 -17.95 -2.31
CA ILE A 106 13.48 -17.85 -1.36
C ILE A 106 13.69 -16.70 -0.41
N GLY A 107 12.60 -16.15 0.12
CA GLY A 107 12.60 -15.06 1.08
C GLY A 107 11.72 -15.37 2.29
N GLU A 108 12.10 -14.83 3.43
CA GLU A 108 11.38 -14.95 4.68
C GLU A 108 11.21 -13.57 5.31
N ILE A 109 9.98 -13.24 5.75
CA ILE A 109 9.74 -12.02 6.53
C ILE A 109 10.03 -12.34 7.99
N ILE A 110 11.08 -11.73 8.54
CA ILE A 110 11.51 -11.96 9.93
C ILE A 110 10.87 -10.95 10.87
N ALA A 111 10.72 -9.72 10.40
CA ALA A 111 10.08 -8.65 11.13
C ALA A 111 9.46 -7.66 10.11
N PRO A 112 8.58 -6.77 10.53
CA PRO A 112 8.10 -5.71 9.65
C PRO A 112 9.27 -5.00 8.96
N ARG A 113 9.26 -4.95 7.64
CA ARG A 113 10.31 -4.36 6.79
C ARG A 113 11.65 -5.13 6.70
N PHE A 114 11.81 -6.28 7.37
CA PHE A 114 13.02 -7.10 7.29
C PHE A 114 12.73 -8.38 6.52
N ILE A 115 13.39 -8.53 5.37
CA ILE A 115 13.26 -9.70 4.51
C ILE A 115 14.62 -10.38 4.42
N ARG A 116 14.69 -11.66 4.81
CA ARG A 116 15.87 -12.49 4.65
C ARG A 116 15.80 -13.23 3.33
N LEU A 117 16.87 -13.18 2.56
CA LEU A 117 16.98 -13.90 1.30
C LEU A 117 17.90 -15.13 1.46
N TYR A 118 17.55 -16.16 0.70
CA TYR A 118 18.36 -17.36 0.52
C TYR A 118 18.52 -17.69 -0.98
N PRO A 119 19.69 -18.20 -1.43
CA PRO A 119 20.87 -18.46 -0.63
C PRO A 119 21.38 -17.16 -0.01
N THR A 120 21.96 -17.27 1.22
CA THR A 120 22.50 -16.10 1.92
C THR A 120 23.60 -15.50 1.04
N ALA A 121 23.27 -14.38 0.46
CA ALA A 121 24.11 -13.45 -0.29
C ALA A 121 25.45 -13.98 -0.79
N ALA A 122 25.52 -14.41 -2.03
CA ALA A 122 26.70 -14.01 -2.81
C ALA A 122 26.74 -12.46 -2.78
N PRO A 123 27.88 -11.83 -2.53
CA PRO A 123 27.99 -10.38 -2.59
C PRO A 123 27.52 -9.95 -3.99
N GLY A 124 26.39 -9.28 -4.08
CA GLY A 124 25.89 -8.80 -5.35
C GLY A 124 24.39 -8.95 -5.62
N TYR A 125 23.58 -9.46 -4.70
CA TYR A 125 22.13 -9.41 -4.91
C TYR A 125 21.66 -7.96 -4.97
N THR A 126 21.22 -7.57 -6.15
CA THR A 126 20.40 -6.38 -6.32
C THR A 126 18.99 -6.81 -6.62
N GLY A 127 18.03 -5.93 -6.46
CA GLY A 127 16.65 -6.25 -6.80
C GLY A 127 15.67 -5.18 -6.36
N THR A 128 14.43 -5.54 -6.45
CA THR A 128 13.32 -4.62 -6.18
C THR A 128 12.33 -5.29 -5.24
N VAL A 129 11.97 -4.57 -4.19
CA VAL A 129 10.86 -4.91 -3.31
C VAL A 129 9.68 -4.04 -3.70
N THR A 130 8.56 -4.67 -4.04
CA THR A 130 7.29 -3.98 -4.28
C THR A 130 6.39 -4.20 -3.07
N TYR A 131 5.84 -3.12 -2.56
CA TYR A 131 5.02 -3.16 -1.35
C TYR A 131 3.91 -2.11 -1.42
N PHE A 132 2.92 -2.25 -0.54
CA PHE A 132 1.98 -1.18 -0.26
C PHE A 132 2.49 -0.33 0.89
N ARG A 133 2.45 0.98 0.67
CA ARG A 133 2.67 1.98 1.72
C ARG A 133 1.36 2.44 2.32
N ARG A 134 1.41 2.93 3.54
CA ARG A 134 0.28 3.59 4.18
C ARG A 134 -0.13 4.82 3.35
N PRO A 135 -1.45 5.04 3.14
CA PRO A 135 -1.93 6.30 2.61
C PRO A 135 -1.39 7.49 3.43
N VAL A 136 -1.03 8.56 2.76
CA VAL A 136 -0.55 9.76 3.44
C VAL A 136 -1.72 10.39 4.20
N LYS A 137 -1.45 10.79 5.45
CA LYS A 137 -2.44 11.48 6.27
C LYS A 137 -2.86 12.79 5.59
N PRO A 138 -4.15 13.02 5.34
CA PRO A 138 -4.62 14.28 4.80
C PRO A 138 -4.40 15.41 5.81
N VAL A 139 -4.00 16.58 5.31
CA VAL A 139 -3.77 17.78 6.12
C VAL A 139 -4.54 18.93 5.50
N PHE A 140 -5.34 19.61 6.32
CA PHE A 140 -6.03 20.83 5.92
C PHE A 140 -5.17 22.04 6.28
N GLY A 141 -4.40 22.51 5.30
CA GLY A 141 -3.60 23.72 5.42
C GLY A 141 -4.48 24.97 5.38
N TYR A 142 -4.23 25.91 6.28
CA TYR A 142 -4.93 27.20 6.31
C TYR A 142 -4.01 28.33 6.76
N SER A 143 -4.36 29.52 6.35
CA SER A 143 -3.76 30.76 6.83
C SER A 143 -4.83 31.63 7.51
N VAL A 144 -4.42 32.39 8.51
CA VAL A 144 -5.32 33.31 9.22
C VAL A 144 -5.03 34.74 8.78
N ILE A 145 -5.98 35.38 8.10
CA ILE A 145 -5.86 36.77 7.64
C ILE A 145 -6.50 37.67 8.69
N SER A 146 -5.77 38.74 9.08
CA SER A 146 -6.23 39.73 10.05
C SER A 146 -6.70 39.15 11.39
N GLY A 147 -6.15 38.01 11.79
CA GLY A 147 -6.42 37.32 13.06
C GLY A 147 -7.83 36.71 13.21
N ARG A 148 -8.66 36.73 12.17
CA ARG A 148 -10.06 36.24 12.25
C ARG A 148 -10.53 35.39 11.07
N VAL A 149 -9.98 35.60 9.89
CA VAL A 149 -10.46 34.90 8.68
C VAL A 149 -9.56 33.73 8.36
N ILE A 150 -10.12 32.51 8.39
CA ILE A 150 -9.43 31.31 7.98
C ILE A 150 -9.58 31.15 6.46
N VAL A 151 -8.46 31.13 5.76
CA VAL A 151 -8.42 30.91 4.31
C VAL A 151 -7.67 29.64 4.02
N TYR A 152 -8.23 28.78 3.17
CA TYR A 152 -7.59 27.55 2.71
C TYR A 152 -6.24 27.86 2.04
N ASN A 153 -5.23 27.07 2.37
CA ASN A 153 -3.90 27.17 1.80
C ASN A 153 -3.50 25.85 1.16
N GLU A 154 -3.55 25.80 -0.16
CA GLU A 154 -3.23 24.61 -0.94
C GLU A 154 -1.78 24.17 -0.74
N ALA A 155 -0.84 25.11 -0.64
CA ALA A 155 0.60 24.80 -0.51
C ALA A 155 0.96 24.04 0.78
N THR A 156 0.13 24.17 1.82
CA THR A 156 0.32 23.49 3.11
C THR A 156 -0.68 22.35 3.33
N SER A 157 -1.54 22.08 2.34
CA SER A 157 -2.55 21.01 2.40
C SER A 157 -2.04 19.74 1.78
N THR A 158 -2.46 18.60 2.33
CA THR A 158 -2.25 17.28 1.73
C THR A 158 -3.60 16.67 1.42
N GLN A 159 -3.84 16.40 0.16
CA GLN A 159 -5.09 15.81 -0.34
C GLN A 159 -5.17 14.31 0.00
N LEU A 160 -6.40 13.78 0.00
CA LEU A 160 -6.60 12.33 0.00
C LEU A 160 -6.07 11.73 -1.32
N GLU A 161 -5.27 10.67 -1.22
CA GLU A 161 -4.66 10.01 -2.38
C GLU A 161 -5.61 9.05 -3.12
N TRP A 162 -6.82 8.86 -2.60
CA TRP A 162 -7.85 8.04 -3.22
C TRP A 162 -8.41 8.70 -4.48
N SER A 163 -8.72 7.89 -5.48
CA SER A 163 -9.44 8.41 -6.65
C SER A 163 -10.82 8.94 -6.24
N GLU A 164 -11.35 9.89 -7.02
CA GLU A 164 -12.61 10.58 -6.73
C GLU A 164 -13.78 9.63 -6.44
N SER A 165 -13.83 8.50 -7.15
CA SER A 165 -14.86 7.48 -6.95
C SER A 165 -14.83 6.81 -5.56
N TRP A 166 -13.69 6.84 -4.87
CA TRP A 166 -13.52 6.23 -3.56
C TRP A 166 -13.54 7.24 -2.40
N VAL A 167 -13.39 8.53 -2.67
CA VAL A 167 -13.41 9.58 -1.63
C VAL A 167 -14.70 9.53 -0.81
N ASN A 168 -15.85 9.34 -1.45
CA ASN A 168 -17.13 9.24 -0.73
C ASN A 168 -17.16 8.04 0.23
N VAL A 169 -16.56 6.92 -0.16
CA VAL A 169 -16.46 5.74 0.70
C VAL A 169 -15.57 6.00 1.90
N VAL A 170 -14.44 6.71 1.70
CA VAL A 170 -13.56 7.16 2.80
C VAL A 170 -14.34 8.05 3.76
N LEU A 171 -15.10 9.01 3.26
CA LEU A 171 -15.93 9.91 4.09
C LEU A 171 -16.97 9.14 4.89
N MET A 172 -17.68 8.18 4.28
CA MET A 172 -18.65 7.32 4.99
C MET A 172 -18.00 6.53 6.11
N LYS A 173 -16.83 5.93 5.87
CA LYS A 173 -16.08 5.20 6.88
C LYS A 173 -15.57 6.11 7.99
N ALA A 174 -15.09 7.30 7.63
CA ALA A 174 -14.66 8.32 8.56
C ALA A 174 -15.80 8.75 9.50
N LEU A 175 -16.98 9.05 8.96
CA LEU A 175 -18.16 9.41 9.74
C LEU A 175 -18.64 8.26 10.63
N SER A 176 -18.64 7.03 10.12
CA SER A 176 -18.99 5.84 10.91
C SER A 176 -18.06 5.67 12.11
N SER A 177 -16.77 6.01 11.97
CA SER A 177 -15.78 5.86 13.05
C SER A 177 -16.01 6.80 14.24
N ILE A 178 -16.74 7.90 14.05
CA ILE A 178 -17.09 8.85 15.13
C ILE A 178 -18.51 8.61 15.68
N GLY A 179 -19.12 7.47 15.33
CA GLY A 179 -20.46 7.11 15.82
C GLY A 179 -21.60 7.88 15.18
N ILE A 180 -21.33 8.69 14.15
CA ILE A 180 -22.38 9.22 13.28
C ILE A 180 -22.84 8.04 12.41
N ASN A 181 -23.78 7.30 12.97
CA ASN A 181 -24.45 6.25 12.23
C ASN A 181 -25.32 6.90 11.16
N LEU A 182 -24.88 6.87 9.91
CA LEU A 182 -25.65 7.33 8.76
C LEU A 182 -26.84 6.40 8.47
N SER A 183 -27.27 5.62 9.45
CA SER A 183 -28.40 4.69 9.38
C SER A 183 -29.77 5.39 9.46
N SER A 184 -29.85 6.73 9.40
CA SER A 184 -31.15 7.34 9.16
C SER A 184 -31.56 6.98 7.71
N GLN A 185 -32.67 6.30 7.57
CA GLN A 185 -33.27 5.93 6.28
C GLN A 185 -33.30 7.11 5.27
N GLU A 186 -33.44 8.32 5.77
CA GLU A 186 -33.46 9.55 4.98
C GLU A 186 -32.10 9.86 4.30
N ILE A 187 -30.98 9.61 4.99
CA ILE A 187 -29.63 9.85 4.42
C ILE A 187 -29.28 8.76 3.41
N GLN A 188 -29.67 7.51 3.67
CA GLN A 188 -29.52 6.43 2.71
C GLN A 188 -30.33 6.67 1.45
N GLN A 189 -31.60 7.05 1.58
CA GLN A 189 -32.47 7.41 0.46
C GLN A 189 -31.93 8.61 -0.33
N TYR A 190 -31.41 9.64 0.34
CA TYR A 190 -30.78 10.78 -0.33
C TYR A 190 -29.51 10.39 -1.10
N ALA A 191 -28.67 9.53 -0.52
CA ALA A 191 -27.46 9.01 -1.19
C ALA A 191 -27.82 8.14 -2.40
N GLU A 192 -28.85 7.30 -2.29
CA GLU A 192 -29.35 6.47 -3.39
C GLU A 192 -29.98 7.32 -4.51
N LEU A 193 -30.80 8.30 -4.17
CA LEU A 193 -31.38 9.25 -5.13
C LEU A 193 -30.31 10.04 -5.88
N LYS A 194 -29.27 10.50 -5.20
CA LYS A 194 -28.17 11.21 -5.83
C LYS A 194 -27.31 10.32 -6.72
N THR A 195 -27.13 9.07 -6.32
CA THR A 195 -26.44 8.06 -7.12
C THR A 195 -27.24 7.72 -8.38
N GLN A 196 -28.58 7.54 -8.27
CA GLN A 196 -29.46 7.31 -9.41
C GLN A 196 -29.52 8.51 -10.36
N SER A 197 -29.57 9.72 -9.83
CA SER A 197 -29.53 10.97 -10.61
C SER A 197 -28.25 11.09 -11.43
N ASN A 198 -27.11 10.75 -10.86
CA ASN A 198 -25.82 10.74 -11.58
C ASN A 198 -25.76 9.66 -12.67
N TYR A 199 -26.35 8.48 -12.45
CA TYR A 199 -26.46 7.43 -13.46
C TYR A 199 -27.42 7.82 -14.61
N GLN A 200 -28.49 8.55 -14.35
CA GLN A 200 -29.40 9.04 -15.38
C GLN A 200 -28.78 10.13 -16.24
N THR A 201 -27.95 11.00 -15.67
CA THR A 201 -27.25 12.06 -16.41
C THR A 201 -26.17 11.50 -17.35
N VAL A 202 -25.55 10.39 -16.98
CA VAL A 202 -24.52 9.72 -17.80
C VAL A 202 -25.14 8.92 -18.96
N ASN A 203 -26.40 8.47 -18.86
CA ASN A 203 -27.07 7.71 -19.92
C ASN A 203 -27.88 8.58 -20.89
N MET A 204 -27.84 9.90 -20.77
CA MET A 204 -28.49 10.86 -21.68
C MET A 204 -27.55 11.59 -22.63
N VAL A 205 -26.31 11.12 -22.77
CA VAL A 205 -25.32 11.67 -23.75
C VAL A 205 -24.99 10.61 -24.78
#